data_0fd37ae18499753d3a1cf3036d30805f
#
_entry.id   0fd37ae18499753d3a1cf3036d30805f
#
_cell.length_a   1.000
_cell.length_b   1.000
_cell.length_c   1.000
_cell.angle_alpha   90.00
_cell.angle_beta   90.00
_cell.angle_gamma   90.00
#
_symmetry.space_group_name_H-M   'P 1'
#
loop_
_entity.id
_entity.type
_entity.pdbx_description
1 polymer ?
#
loop_
_entity_poly.entity_id
_entity_poly.type
_entity_poly.pdbx_seq_one_letter_code
_entity_poly.pdbx_strand_id
1 'polypeptide(L)'
;MLRAAAAEYRADCCGNVGEMNPKAEESVTSVMEREASRRGDARAGSHLFPSGQLIPFILVTVLFFLWGIPNNLNDVLIRHFMKSFAITRFQAGLVQSAFYMGYFLLAMPAAFLMRRAGYKSGFVTGLVLFGAGAFLFWPAALAGSYGYFLFALFVIASGLSFLETASNPFIAQLGDPDSSERRLNFAQAFNPLGAISGALIGTVFIFSGVELTPEEIAIQQARHTYEAYLRSETLRVVKPYLVIGTITLVWAVLILRTKFPAIHSEHENEGGDRGHLRELFRYPHFLFAVVAQFFYVGAQVGTWSYFISYVQEYAHQSEKVAGYFLTGTLAAFGVGRFASAWLMRFINPGKLMGSYAIANILLVAVAVLMPGWVGLWCMFLTSFFMSLMFPTIFALGLKELGPNTKLGGSLLVMAIVGGAVLTPVMGFISGKTRSLALAYSVPLLAYLVIALYSFWGSRPSSANLVADETQAASMGR
;
A
#
# COMPACT_ATOMS: atom_id res chain seq x y z
N MET A 1 -42.96 9.18 -10.63
CA MET A 1 -41.95 9.30 -9.56
C MET A 1 -41.34 10.71 -9.47
N LEU A 2 -40.90 11.37 -10.55
CA LEU A 2 -40.32 12.70 -10.52
C LEU A 2 -41.27 13.81 -10.00
N ARG A 3 -42.55 13.71 -10.27
CA ARG A 3 -43.55 14.69 -9.71
C ARG A 3 -43.80 14.55 -8.21
N ALA A 4 -43.61 13.34 -7.64
CA ALA A 4 -43.72 13.12 -6.21
C ALA A 4 -42.48 13.63 -5.45
N ALA A 5 -41.28 13.45 -5.98
CA ALA A 5 -40.05 14.00 -5.39
C ALA A 5 -39.99 15.53 -5.43
N ALA A 6 -40.55 16.14 -6.47
CA ALA A 6 -40.68 17.61 -6.56
C ALA A 6 -41.71 18.17 -5.56
N ALA A 7 -42.74 17.38 -5.21
CA ALA A 7 -43.73 17.79 -4.20
C ALA A 7 -43.15 17.65 -2.77
N GLU A 8 -42.32 16.67 -2.51
CA GLU A 8 -41.66 16.45 -1.22
C GLU A 8 -40.58 17.52 -0.94
N TYR A 9 -39.83 17.91 -1.96
CA TYR A 9 -38.86 19.03 -1.87
C TYR A 9 -39.54 20.42 -1.65
N ARG A 10 -40.77 20.57 -2.15
CA ARG A 10 -41.62 21.77 -1.86
C ARG A 10 -42.01 21.87 -0.40
N ALA A 11 -42.26 20.76 0.27
CA ALA A 11 -42.69 20.75 1.66
C ALA A 11 -41.55 21.13 2.64
N ASP A 12 -40.33 20.78 2.31
CA ASP A 12 -39.17 20.99 3.20
C ASP A 12 -38.45 22.32 3.07
N CYS A 13 -38.56 23.02 1.91
CA CYS A 13 -37.81 24.26 1.66
C CYS A 13 -38.61 25.54 1.64
N CYS A 14 -39.97 25.54 1.59
CA CYS A 14 -40.75 26.75 1.44
C CYS A 14 -41.96 26.78 2.42
N GLY A 15 -41.65 27.12 3.67
CA GLY A 15 -42.66 27.74 4.52
C GLY A 15 -42.97 29.14 4.01
N ASN A 16 -44.19 29.32 3.42
CA ASN A 16 -44.82 30.62 3.16
C ASN A 16 -44.07 31.61 2.26
N VAL A 17 -44.04 31.37 0.93
CA VAL A 17 -43.80 32.42 -0.07
C VAL A 17 -44.83 32.29 -1.20
N GLY A 18 -45.51 33.41 -1.54
CA GLY A 18 -46.61 33.48 -2.48
C GLY A 18 -46.26 32.97 -3.90
N GLU A 19 -47.31 32.80 -4.73
CA GLU A 19 -47.34 32.25 -6.08
C GLU A 19 -46.10 32.64 -6.90
N MET A 20 -45.26 31.65 -7.22
CA MET A 20 -44.12 31.84 -8.12
C MET A 20 -44.63 32.09 -9.55
N ASN A 21 -44.01 33.04 -10.24
CA ASN A 21 -44.28 33.35 -11.62
C ASN A 21 -44.15 32.09 -12.51
N PRO A 22 -45.16 31.72 -13.34
CA PRO A 22 -45.16 30.50 -14.18
C PRO A 22 -43.91 30.36 -15.08
N LYS A 23 -43.32 31.48 -15.51
CA LYS A 23 -42.07 31.49 -16.30
C LYS A 23 -40.84 31.08 -15.48
N ALA A 24 -40.84 31.30 -14.18
CA ALA A 24 -39.73 30.83 -13.29
C ALA A 24 -39.84 29.32 -13.01
N GLU A 25 -41.07 28.81 -12.91
CA GLU A 25 -41.33 27.36 -12.76
C GLU A 25 -40.91 26.56 -14.01
N GLU A 26 -41.20 27.07 -15.20
CA GLU A 26 -40.80 26.47 -16.49
C GLU A 26 -39.25 26.46 -16.65
N SER A 27 -38.61 27.54 -16.23
CA SER A 27 -37.14 27.65 -16.24
C SER A 27 -36.47 26.63 -15.29
N VAL A 28 -36.94 26.51 -14.04
CA VAL A 28 -36.40 25.56 -13.05
C VAL A 28 -36.62 24.10 -13.49
N THR A 29 -37.81 23.80 -14.01
CA THR A 29 -38.13 22.46 -14.51
C THR A 29 -37.26 22.07 -15.71
N SER A 30 -37.04 23.00 -16.64
CA SER A 30 -36.18 22.82 -17.80
C SER A 30 -34.70 22.65 -17.44
N VAL A 31 -34.23 23.33 -16.40
CA VAL A 31 -32.86 23.15 -15.85
C VAL A 31 -32.72 21.80 -15.16
N MET A 32 -33.70 21.39 -14.33
CA MET A 32 -33.70 20.06 -13.69
C MET A 32 -33.81 18.91 -14.68
N GLU A 33 -34.62 19.04 -15.73
CA GLU A 33 -34.70 18.04 -16.80
C GLU A 33 -33.40 17.96 -17.62
N ARG A 34 -32.75 19.10 -17.89
CA ARG A 34 -31.42 19.12 -18.52
C ARG A 34 -30.34 18.52 -17.63
N GLU A 35 -30.36 18.77 -16.32
CA GLU A 35 -29.44 18.12 -15.38
C GLU A 35 -29.73 16.66 -15.18
N ALA A 36 -30.99 16.23 -15.10
CA ALA A 36 -31.39 14.84 -15.02
C ALA A 36 -31.05 14.08 -16.31
N SER A 37 -31.26 14.70 -17.50
CA SER A 37 -30.82 14.15 -18.78
C SER A 37 -29.31 14.07 -18.86
N ARG A 38 -28.56 15.10 -18.46
CA ARG A 38 -27.09 15.08 -18.37
C ARG A 38 -26.57 14.00 -17.42
N ARG A 39 -27.21 13.80 -16.25
CA ARG A 39 -26.87 12.72 -15.31
C ARG A 39 -27.26 11.35 -15.81
N GLY A 40 -28.34 11.23 -16.59
CA GLY A 40 -28.77 10.00 -17.25
C GLY A 40 -27.83 9.59 -18.38
N ASP A 41 -27.44 10.53 -19.22
CA ASP A 41 -26.49 10.32 -20.32
C ASP A 41 -25.06 10.09 -19.81
N ALA A 42 -24.63 10.78 -18.73
CA ALA A 42 -23.36 10.55 -18.09
C ALA A 42 -23.25 9.14 -17.45
N ARG A 43 -24.34 8.59 -16.93
CA ARG A 43 -24.38 7.22 -16.41
C ARG A 43 -24.40 6.12 -17.49
N ALA A 44 -24.94 6.43 -18.67
CA ALA A 44 -25.04 5.49 -19.79
C ALA A 44 -23.74 5.39 -20.62
N GLY A 45 -22.80 6.34 -20.49
CA GLY A 45 -21.63 6.48 -21.36
C GLY A 45 -20.25 6.43 -20.69
N SER A 46 -20.13 6.24 -19.36
CA SER A 46 -18.82 6.20 -18.70
C SER A 46 -18.10 4.87 -19.01
N HIS A 47 -17.36 4.85 -20.11
CA HIS A 47 -16.51 3.71 -20.45
C HIS A 47 -15.39 3.57 -19.42
N LEU A 48 -15.28 2.41 -18.77
CA LEU A 48 -14.19 2.09 -17.85
C LEU A 48 -12.83 2.20 -18.55
N PHE A 49 -12.81 1.85 -19.84
CA PHE A 49 -11.61 1.88 -20.66
C PHE A 49 -11.65 3.10 -21.59
N PRO A 50 -10.64 3.99 -21.49
CA PRO A 50 -10.58 5.18 -22.33
C PRO A 50 -10.39 4.79 -23.80
N SER A 51 -11.29 5.27 -24.67
CA SER A 51 -11.22 5.02 -26.11
C SER A 51 -9.92 5.61 -26.69
N GLY A 52 -9.19 4.81 -27.44
CA GLY A 52 -7.90 5.21 -28.04
C GLY A 52 -6.69 5.20 -27.11
N GLN A 53 -6.87 4.95 -25.80
CA GLN A 53 -5.79 4.97 -24.79
C GLN A 53 -5.64 3.62 -24.05
N LEU A 54 -6.19 2.56 -24.62
CA LEU A 54 -6.20 1.23 -24.00
C LEU A 54 -4.78 0.70 -23.77
N ILE A 55 -3.85 0.91 -24.72
CA ILE A 55 -2.46 0.43 -24.60
C ILE A 55 -1.73 1.10 -23.42
N PRO A 56 -1.69 2.43 -23.28
CA PRO A 56 -1.15 3.08 -22.07
C PRO A 56 -1.80 2.60 -20.78
N PHE A 57 -3.13 2.41 -20.77
CA PHE A 57 -3.86 1.91 -19.62
C PHE A 57 -3.40 0.50 -19.21
N ILE A 58 -3.31 -0.44 -20.15
CA ILE A 58 -2.84 -1.81 -19.89
C ILE A 58 -1.39 -1.80 -19.40
N LEU A 59 -0.49 -1.05 -20.08
CA LEU A 59 0.91 -0.98 -19.72
C LEU A 59 1.11 -0.49 -18.28
N VAL A 60 0.37 0.54 -17.86
CA VAL A 60 0.46 1.06 -16.50
C VAL A 60 -0.26 0.15 -15.49
N THR A 61 -1.37 -0.48 -15.87
CA THR A 61 -2.05 -1.45 -15.00
C THR A 61 -1.14 -2.63 -14.65
N VAL A 62 -0.36 -3.15 -15.61
CA VAL A 62 0.60 -4.24 -15.36
C VAL A 62 1.72 -3.79 -14.40
N LEU A 63 2.05 -2.50 -14.32
CA LEU A 63 3.02 -2.03 -13.32
C LEU A 63 2.57 -2.34 -11.90
N PHE A 64 1.26 -2.25 -11.59
CA PHE A 64 0.74 -2.60 -10.26
C PHE A 64 1.03 -4.06 -9.89
N PHE A 65 0.95 -4.98 -10.87
CA PHE A 65 1.36 -6.36 -10.68
C PHE A 65 2.88 -6.47 -10.49
N LEU A 66 3.67 -5.84 -11.37
CA LEU A 66 5.12 -5.95 -11.36
C LEU A 66 5.75 -5.44 -10.06
N TRP A 67 5.26 -4.33 -9.48
CA TRP A 67 5.82 -3.86 -8.21
C TRP A 67 5.28 -4.62 -6.99
N GLY A 68 4.13 -5.28 -7.11
CA GLY A 68 3.63 -6.16 -6.06
C GLY A 68 4.58 -7.34 -5.78
N ILE A 69 5.30 -7.82 -6.80
CA ILE A 69 6.23 -8.95 -6.67
C ILE A 69 7.35 -8.66 -5.66
N PRO A 70 8.21 -7.64 -5.81
CA PRO A 70 9.32 -7.42 -4.91
C PRO A 70 8.89 -7.01 -3.50
N ASN A 71 7.75 -6.36 -3.34
CA ASN A 71 7.24 -5.97 -2.02
C ASN A 71 7.12 -7.18 -1.07
N ASN A 72 6.60 -8.31 -1.55
CA ASN A 72 6.39 -9.50 -0.72
C ASN A 72 7.47 -10.57 -0.92
N LEU A 73 8.28 -10.46 -1.96
CA LEU A 73 9.48 -11.28 -2.10
C LEU A 73 10.48 -10.96 -0.98
N ASN A 74 10.52 -9.72 -0.48
CA ASN A 74 11.35 -9.31 0.64
C ASN A 74 11.06 -10.11 1.93
N ASP A 75 9.81 -10.50 2.16
CA ASP A 75 9.43 -11.28 3.34
C ASP A 75 10.08 -12.69 3.30
N VAL A 76 10.20 -13.26 2.10
CA VAL A 76 10.95 -14.51 1.87
C VAL A 76 12.45 -14.29 2.03
N LEU A 77 12.98 -13.13 1.54
CA LEU A 77 14.40 -12.81 1.66
C LEU A 77 14.86 -12.68 3.11
N ILE A 78 14.03 -12.15 4.01
CA ILE A 78 14.38 -12.04 5.43
C ILE A 78 14.79 -13.42 5.99
N ARG A 79 13.93 -14.42 5.78
CA ARG A 79 14.24 -15.79 6.24
C ARG A 79 15.44 -16.38 5.50
N HIS A 80 15.48 -16.19 4.19
CA HIS A 80 16.57 -16.71 3.37
C HIS A 80 17.94 -16.12 3.76
N PHE A 81 18.03 -14.82 4.00
CA PHE A 81 19.29 -14.16 4.42
C PHE A 81 19.69 -14.52 5.86
N MET A 82 18.73 -14.76 6.75
CA MET A 82 19.06 -15.32 8.07
C MET A 82 19.82 -16.65 7.93
N LYS A 83 19.42 -17.49 6.98
CA LYS A 83 20.04 -18.78 6.71
C LYS A 83 21.38 -18.61 5.98
N SER A 84 21.39 -17.90 4.84
CA SER A 84 22.56 -17.85 3.94
C SER A 84 23.71 -16.98 4.46
N PHE A 85 23.43 -16.01 5.33
CA PHE A 85 24.45 -15.15 5.97
C PHE A 85 24.63 -15.41 7.46
N ALA A 86 23.87 -16.35 8.04
CA ALA A 86 23.89 -16.64 9.48
C ALA A 86 23.69 -15.37 10.35
N ILE A 87 22.84 -14.43 9.92
CA ILE A 87 22.59 -13.15 10.58
C ILE A 87 21.43 -13.22 11.56
N THR A 88 21.41 -12.26 12.49
CA THR A 88 20.35 -12.15 13.49
C THR A 88 19.03 -11.64 12.86
N ARG A 89 17.90 -11.86 13.56
CA ARG A 89 16.59 -11.32 13.16
C ARG A 89 16.60 -9.80 13.00
N PHE A 90 17.32 -9.10 13.90
CA PHE A 90 17.48 -7.63 13.79
C PHE A 90 18.15 -7.25 12.46
N GLN A 91 19.29 -7.88 12.16
CA GLN A 91 19.99 -7.63 10.91
C GLN A 91 19.14 -7.99 9.69
N ALA A 92 18.42 -9.11 9.72
CA ALA A 92 17.54 -9.51 8.64
C ALA A 92 16.38 -8.52 8.44
N GLY A 93 15.88 -7.90 9.52
CA GLY A 93 14.87 -6.84 9.45
C GLY A 93 15.34 -5.59 8.69
N LEU A 94 16.67 -5.37 8.55
CA LEU A 94 17.21 -4.27 7.76
C LEU A 94 16.92 -4.39 6.25
N VAL A 95 16.50 -5.58 5.77
CA VAL A 95 15.93 -5.76 4.42
C VAL A 95 14.78 -4.79 4.21
N GLN A 96 13.84 -4.75 5.15
CA GLN A 96 12.69 -3.85 5.06
C GLN A 96 13.11 -2.39 5.27
N SER A 97 14.09 -2.14 6.15
CA SER A 97 14.60 -0.78 6.35
C SER A 97 15.20 -0.22 5.05
N ALA A 98 16.07 -0.97 4.39
CA ALA A 98 16.68 -0.56 3.14
C ALA A 98 15.62 -0.34 2.04
N PHE A 99 14.63 -1.23 1.97
CA PHE A 99 13.57 -1.16 0.98
C PHE A 99 12.67 0.06 1.20
N TYR A 100 12.07 0.22 2.37
CA TYR A 100 11.17 1.35 2.64
C TYR A 100 11.87 2.71 2.74
N MET A 101 13.18 2.72 3.01
CA MET A 101 13.98 3.95 2.92
C MET A 101 14.09 4.44 1.47
N GLY A 102 14.17 3.54 0.48
CA GLY A 102 14.11 3.89 -0.93
C GLY A 102 12.79 4.60 -1.28
N TYR A 103 11.66 4.10 -0.79
CA TYR A 103 10.36 4.77 -0.94
C TYR A 103 10.35 6.16 -0.31
N PHE A 104 10.80 6.25 0.94
CA PHE A 104 10.77 7.50 1.71
C PHE A 104 11.60 8.59 1.05
N LEU A 105 12.83 8.28 0.65
CA LEU A 105 13.77 9.28 0.11
C LEU A 105 13.45 9.67 -1.34
N LEU A 106 12.93 8.73 -2.15
CA LEU A 106 12.79 8.95 -3.59
C LEU A 106 11.38 9.39 -4.02
N ALA A 107 10.37 9.39 -3.14
CA ALA A 107 9.02 9.85 -3.47
C ALA A 107 8.98 11.32 -3.89
N MET A 108 9.69 12.20 -3.18
CA MET A 108 9.78 13.63 -3.53
C MET A 108 10.56 13.88 -4.85
N PRO A 109 11.77 13.32 -5.06
CA PRO A 109 12.46 13.36 -6.35
C PRO A 109 11.61 12.85 -7.52
N ALA A 110 10.85 11.78 -7.31
CA ALA A 110 9.94 11.22 -8.31
C ALA A 110 8.86 12.24 -8.71
N ALA A 111 8.18 12.85 -7.74
CA ALA A 111 7.18 13.88 -8.00
C ALA A 111 7.76 15.08 -8.76
N PHE A 112 8.98 15.50 -8.39
CA PHE A 112 9.66 16.60 -9.06
C PHE A 112 10.04 16.28 -10.52
N LEU A 113 10.53 15.06 -10.79
CA LEU A 113 10.82 14.63 -12.16
C LEU A 113 9.55 14.63 -13.02
N MET A 114 8.43 14.12 -12.48
CA MET A 114 7.18 14.05 -13.23
C MET A 114 6.58 15.42 -13.54
N ARG A 115 6.72 16.40 -12.64
CA ARG A 115 6.32 17.78 -12.91
C ARG A 115 7.09 18.39 -14.07
N ARG A 116 8.38 18.08 -14.21
CA ARG A 116 9.25 18.63 -15.28
C ARG A 116 9.16 17.86 -16.59
N ALA A 117 9.11 16.54 -16.55
CA ALA A 117 9.28 15.66 -17.70
C ALA A 117 8.05 14.74 -17.98
N GLY A 118 6.96 14.92 -17.24
CA GLY A 118 5.72 14.16 -17.41
C GLY A 118 5.76 12.74 -16.81
N TYR A 119 4.60 12.09 -16.77
CA TYR A 119 4.43 10.74 -16.17
C TYR A 119 5.28 9.66 -16.85
N LYS A 120 5.43 9.73 -18.19
CA LYS A 120 6.23 8.74 -18.95
C LYS A 120 7.67 8.67 -18.46
N SER A 121 8.27 9.81 -18.12
CA SER A 121 9.63 9.86 -17.56
C SER A 121 9.71 9.17 -16.20
N GLY A 122 8.68 9.33 -15.35
CA GLY A 122 8.57 8.64 -14.08
C GLY A 122 8.51 7.12 -14.25
N PHE A 123 7.68 6.62 -15.17
CA PHE A 123 7.61 5.19 -15.46
C PHE A 123 8.93 4.61 -15.94
N VAL A 124 9.58 5.27 -16.91
CA VAL A 124 10.85 4.78 -17.47
C VAL A 124 11.95 4.79 -16.42
N THR A 125 12.12 5.90 -15.70
CA THR A 125 13.12 6.01 -14.63
C THR A 125 12.87 4.96 -13.55
N GLY A 126 11.63 4.79 -13.13
CA GLY A 126 11.24 3.78 -12.14
C GLY A 126 11.59 2.37 -12.58
N LEU A 127 11.25 1.99 -13.82
CA LEU A 127 11.55 0.66 -14.36
C LEU A 127 13.04 0.42 -14.56
N VAL A 128 13.79 1.44 -14.99
CA VAL A 128 15.26 1.34 -15.15
C VAL A 128 15.92 1.14 -13.79
N LEU A 129 15.55 1.92 -12.77
CA LEU A 129 16.04 1.74 -11.40
C LEU A 129 15.69 0.37 -10.84
N PHE A 130 14.41 -0.05 -11.01
CA PHE A 130 13.98 -1.37 -10.57
C PHE A 130 14.80 -2.49 -11.25
N GLY A 131 14.92 -2.45 -12.58
CA GLY A 131 15.70 -3.43 -13.32
C GLY A 131 17.16 -3.42 -12.91
N ALA A 132 17.80 -2.23 -12.81
CA ALA A 132 19.18 -2.09 -12.36
C ALA A 132 19.39 -2.67 -10.96
N GLY A 133 18.50 -2.36 -10.00
CA GLY A 133 18.57 -2.91 -8.66
C GLY A 133 18.41 -4.43 -8.64
N ALA A 134 17.54 -4.99 -9.49
CA ALA A 134 17.40 -6.44 -9.62
C ALA A 134 18.66 -7.10 -10.20
N PHE A 135 19.32 -6.48 -11.17
CA PHE A 135 20.60 -6.97 -11.72
C PHE A 135 21.75 -6.86 -10.71
N LEU A 136 21.70 -5.90 -9.76
CA LEU A 136 22.71 -5.80 -8.69
C LEU A 136 22.71 -7.01 -7.75
N PHE A 137 21.67 -7.83 -7.72
CA PHE A 137 21.66 -9.08 -6.95
C PHE A 137 22.76 -10.05 -7.40
N TRP A 138 23.11 -10.05 -8.67
CA TRP A 138 24.19 -10.91 -9.18
C TRP A 138 25.56 -10.55 -8.60
N PRO A 139 26.11 -9.33 -8.78
CA PRO A 139 27.39 -8.98 -8.16
C PRO A 139 27.33 -9.01 -6.63
N ALA A 140 26.18 -8.72 -5.99
CA ALA A 140 26.02 -8.86 -4.56
C ALA A 140 26.22 -10.33 -4.08
N ALA A 141 25.67 -11.28 -4.84
CA ALA A 141 25.83 -12.70 -4.55
C ALA A 141 27.25 -13.20 -4.80
N LEU A 142 27.92 -12.72 -5.85
CA LEU A 142 29.32 -13.06 -6.12
C LEU A 142 30.25 -12.53 -5.02
N ALA A 143 30.00 -11.31 -4.54
CA ALA A 143 30.76 -10.72 -3.43
C ALA A 143 30.44 -11.34 -2.07
N GLY A 144 29.34 -12.10 -1.95
CA GLY A 144 28.90 -12.71 -0.68
C GLY A 144 28.63 -11.67 0.41
N SER A 145 28.24 -10.45 0.05
CA SER A 145 28.09 -9.34 1.00
C SER A 145 26.63 -8.97 1.19
N TYR A 146 26.13 -9.11 2.42
CA TYR A 146 24.78 -8.73 2.81
C TYR A 146 24.49 -7.24 2.54
N GLY A 147 25.47 -6.36 2.81
CA GLY A 147 25.31 -4.92 2.56
C GLY A 147 25.04 -4.57 1.09
N TYR A 148 25.62 -5.29 0.15
CA TYR A 148 25.32 -5.10 -1.27
C TYR A 148 23.91 -5.49 -1.65
N PHE A 149 23.33 -6.52 -1.01
CA PHE A 149 21.92 -6.87 -1.19
C PHE A 149 20.99 -5.79 -0.64
N LEU A 150 21.32 -5.21 0.52
CA LEU A 150 20.56 -4.07 1.06
C LEU A 150 20.59 -2.87 0.11
N PHE A 151 21.75 -2.57 -0.47
CA PHE A 151 21.86 -1.51 -1.48
C PHE A 151 21.06 -1.83 -2.74
N ALA A 152 21.12 -3.07 -3.24
CA ALA A 152 20.32 -3.49 -4.39
C ALA A 152 18.82 -3.35 -4.13
N LEU A 153 18.34 -3.72 -2.94
CA LEU A 153 16.96 -3.54 -2.50
C LEU A 153 16.56 -2.08 -2.40
N PHE A 154 17.44 -1.23 -1.89
CA PHE A 154 17.22 0.21 -1.87
C PHE A 154 17.04 0.78 -3.29
N VAL A 155 17.86 0.34 -4.26
CA VAL A 155 17.75 0.77 -5.66
C VAL A 155 16.44 0.28 -6.29
N ILE A 156 16.04 -0.99 -6.05
CA ILE A 156 14.74 -1.51 -6.47
C ILE A 156 13.62 -0.62 -5.94
N ALA A 157 13.59 -0.41 -4.63
CA ALA A 157 12.53 0.37 -3.98
C ALA A 157 12.51 1.84 -4.41
N SER A 158 13.67 2.41 -4.70
CA SER A 158 13.77 3.73 -5.35
C SER A 158 13.01 3.74 -6.68
N GLY A 159 13.20 2.72 -7.51
CA GLY A 159 12.45 2.55 -8.76
C GLY A 159 10.94 2.41 -8.52
N LEU A 160 10.54 1.60 -7.54
CA LEU A 160 9.13 1.40 -7.19
C LEU A 160 8.47 2.70 -6.71
N SER A 161 9.18 3.53 -5.96
CA SER A 161 8.71 4.85 -5.54
C SER A 161 8.33 5.74 -6.74
N PHE A 162 9.14 5.74 -7.81
CA PHE A 162 8.81 6.44 -9.06
C PHE A 162 7.57 5.86 -9.73
N LEU A 163 7.46 4.52 -9.80
CA LEU A 163 6.32 3.85 -10.43
C LEU A 163 5.02 4.16 -9.69
N GLU A 164 5.01 4.05 -8.37
CA GLU A 164 3.81 4.25 -7.56
C GLU A 164 3.35 5.72 -7.59
N THR A 165 4.30 6.66 -7.47
CA THR A 165 4.00 8.09 -7.52
C THR A 165 3.47 8.50 -8.90
N ALA A 166 3.88 7.83 -9.99
CA ALA A 166 3.44 8.11 -11.35
C ALA A 166 2.10 7.44 -11.71
N SER A 167 1.93 6.15 -11.35
CA SER A 167 0.85 5.31 -11.88
C SER A 167 -0.51 5.68 -11.31
N ASN A 168 -0.59 5.97 -10.01
CA ASN A 168 -1.87 6.29 -9.37
C ASN A 168 -2.53 7.53 -9.98
N PRO A 169 -1.88 8.71 -10.05
CA PRO A 169 -2.49 9.87 -10.66
C PRO A 169 -2.65 9.73 -12.17
N PHE A 170 -1.77 9.02 -12.88
CA PHE A 170 -1.91 8.77 -14.31
C PHE A 170 -3.19 7.99 -14.60
N ILE A 171 -3.44 6.86 -13.93
CA ILE A 171 -4.65 6.05 -14.11
C ILE A 171 -5.90 6.85 -13.73
N ALA A 172 -5.85 7.64 -12.66
CA ALA A 172 -6.96 8.47 -12.22
C ALA A 172 -7.35 9.51 -13.28
N GLN A 173 -6.37 10.13 -13.94
CA GLN A 173 -6.57 11.20 -14.93
C GLN A 173 -6.78 10.68 -16.36
N LEU A 174 -6.56 9.37 -16.61
CA LEU A 174 -6.66 8.78 -17.94
C LEU A 174 -8.13 8.53 -18.34
N GLY A 175 -8.75 9.44 -19.08
CA GLY A 175 -10.12 9.31 -19.59
C GLY A 175 -11.16 10.05 -18.74
N ASP A 176 -12.41 9.57 -18.72
CA ASP A 176 -13.54 10.24 -18.09
C ASP A 176 -13.36 10.40 -16.55
N PRO A 177 -13.44 11.62 -16.00
CA PRO A 177 -13.36 11.88 -14.57
C PRO A 177 -14.35 11.07 -13.73
N ASP A 178 -15.59 10.86 -14.21
CA ASP A 178 -16.63 10.13 -13.47
C ASP A 178 -16.31 8.65 -13.26
N SER A 179 -15.42 8.08 -14.07
CA SER A 179 -14.96 6.69 -13.93
C SER A 179 -13.57 6.55 -13.30
N SER A 180 -12.97 7.65 -12.85
CA SER A 180 -11.60 7.72 -12.32
C SER A 180 -11.35 6.73 -11.17
N GLU A 181 -12.23 6.73 -10.15
CA GLU A 181 -12.12 5.83 -9.00
C GLU A 181 -12.23 4.36 -9.39
N ARG A 182 -13.14 4.03 -10.31
CA ARG A 182 -13.33 2.66 -10.79
C ARG A 182 -12.11 2.16 -11.56
N ARG A 183 -11.50 3.02 -12.40
CA ARG A 183 -10.27 2.70 -13.13
C ARG A 183 -9.10 2.45 -12.20
N LEU A 184 -8.92 3.32 -11.22
CA LEU A 184 -7.84 3.20 -10.25
C LEU A 184 -7.99 1.92 -9.42
N ASN A 185 -9.20 1.65 -8.90
CA ASN A 185 -9.49 0.43 -8.16
C ASN A 185 -9.25 -0.83 -9.00
N PHE A 186 -9.64 -0.81 -10.29
CA PHE A 186 -9.36 -1.92 -11.20
C PHE A 186 -7.85 -2.14 -11.37
N ALA A 187 -7.07 -1.09 -11.65
CA ALA A 187 -5.63 -1.21 -11.81
C ALA A 187 -4.94 -1.69 -10.51
N GLN A 188 -5.34 -1.14 -9.37
CA GLN A 188 -4.80 -1.54 -8.07
C GLN A 188 -5.14 -2.98 -7.66
N ALA A 189 -6.19 -3.59 -8.23
CA ALA A 189 -6.53 -4.99 -7.96
C ALA A 189 -5.46 -5.99 -8.45
N PHE A 190 -4.56 -5.56 -9.34
CA PHE A 190 -3.43 -6.38 -9.80
C PHE A 190 -2.27 -6.42 -8.82
N ASN A 191 -2.15 -5.47 -7.89
CA ASN A 191 -1.07 -5.45 -6.91
C ASN A 191 -1.09 -6.65 -5.95
N PRO A 192 -2.23 -7.04 -5.33
CA PRO A 192 -2.30 -8.27 -4.52
C PRO A 192 -1.92 -9.53 -5.30
N LEU A 193 -2.23 -9.61 -6.59
CA LEU A 193 -1.80 -10.74 -7.42
C LEU A 193 -0.27 -10.78 -7.56
N GLY A 194 0.37 -9.61 -7.71
CA GLY A 194 1.82 -9.47 -7.69
C GLY A 194 2.41 -9.90 -6.34
N ALA A 195 1.79 -9.50 -5.22
CA ALA A 195 2.21 -9.86 -3.87
C ALA A 195 2.21 -11.39 -3.65
N ILE A 196 1.11 -12.05 -4.01
CA ILE A 196 0.97 -13.52 -3.95
C ILE A 196 2.03 -14.18 -4.84
N SER A 197 2.21 -13.68 -6.06
CA SER A 197 3.22 -14.18 -6.99
C SER A 197 4.64 -14.03 -6.43
N GLY A 198 4.96 -12.92 -5.77
CA GLY A 198 6.25 -12.68 -5.13
C GLY A 198 6.56 -13.71 -4.06
N ALA A 199 5.63 -13.93 -3.11
CA ALA A 199 5.78 -14.94 -2.07
C ALA A 199 5.92 -16.36 -2.65
N LEU A 200 5.13 -16.68 -3.69
CA LEU A 200 5.20 -17.97 -4.36
C LEU A 200 6.53 -18.18 -5.10
N ILE A 201 6.99 -17.16 -5.86
CA ILE A 201 8.30 -17.19 -6.53
C ILE A 201 9.43 -17.43 -5.52
N GLY A 202 9.40 -16.71 -4.40
CA GLY A 202 10.38 -16.90 -3.33
C GLY A 202 10.35 -18.31 -2.75
N THR A 203 9.18 -18.82 -2.44
CA THR A 203 8.99 -20.16 -1.87
C THR A 203 9.45 -21.26 -2.81
N VAL A 204 9.15 -21.16 -4.11
CA VAL A 204 9.45 -22.21 -5.09
C VAL A 204 10.90 -22.16 -5.57
N PHE A 205 11.43 -20.96 -5.83
CA PHE A 205 12.72 -20.81 -6.52
C PHE A 205 13.87 -20.41 -5.58
N ILE A 206 13.60 -19.69 -4.48
CA ILE A 206 14.63 -19.26 -3.54
C ILE A 206 14.87 -20.32 -2.47
N PHE A 207 13.83 -20.81 -1.79
CA PHE A 207 14.02 -21.82 -0.76
C PHE A 207 14.48 -23.14 -1.32
N SER A 208 15.59 -23.68 -0.77
CA SER A 208 16.10 -25.00 -1.13
C SER A 208 15.21 -26.13 -0.58
N GLY A 209 14.58 -25.90 0.58
CA GLY A 209 13.90 -26.92 1.37
C GLY A 209 14.89 -27.79 2.15
N VAL A 210 16.18 -27.49 2.12
CA VAL A 210 17.21 -28.16 2.92
C VAL A 210 17.46 -27.32 4.17
N GLU A 211 17.18 -27.88 5.33
CA GLU A 211 17.45 -27.28 6.63
C GLU A 211 18.43 -28.20 7.36
N LEU A 212 19.62 -27.67 7.65
CA LEU A 212 20.64 -28.41 8.33
C LEU A 212 20.39 -28.42 9.84
N THR A 213 20.48 -29.55 10.46
CA THR A 213 20.50 -29.71 11.93
C THR A 213 21.81 -29.14 12.51
N PRO A 214 21.85 -28.77 13.81
CA PRO A 214 23.10 -28.31 14.43
C PRO A 214 24.25 -29.32 14.29
N GLU A 215 23.94 -30.59 14.31
CA GLU A 215 24.94 -31.66 14.12
C GLU A 215 25.47 -31.68 12.68
N GLU A 216 24.60 -31.56 11.69
CA GLU A 216 24.98 -31.47 10.27
C GLU A 216 25.82 -30.23 9.98
N ILE A 217 25.49 -29.09 10.60
CA ILE A 217 26.28 -27.84 10.52
C ILE A 217 27.68 -28.10 11.08
N ALA A 218 27.79 -28.71 12.26
CA ALA A 218 29.08 -29.02 12.87
C ALA A 218 29.93 -29.99 11.99
N ILE A 219 29.30 -31.01 11.40
CA ILE A 219 29.96 -31.92 10.46
C ILE A 219 30.46 -31.20 9.20
N GLN A 220 29.61 -30.32 8.63
CA GLN A 220 29.99 -29.54 7.44
C GLN A 220 31.10 -28.53 7.74
N GLN A 221 31.09 -27.91 8.93
CA GLN A 221 32.15 -27.00 9.40
C GLN A 221 33.49 -27.79 9.56
N ALA A 222 33.46 -28.97 10.17
CA ALA A 222 34.63 -29.82 10.30
C ALA A 222 35.19 -30.28 8.93
N ARG A 223 34.33 -30.44 7.92
CA ARG A 223 34.70 -30.78 6.54
C ARG A 223 35.04 -29.58 5.66
N HIS A 224 34.99 -28.37 6.18
CA HIS A 224 35.16 -27.12 5.43
C HIS A 224 34.20 -26.97 4.23
N THR A 225 33.01 -27.58 4.27
CA THR A 225 31.99 -27.52 3.19
C THR A 225 30.85 -26.58 3.52
N TYR A 226 30.75 -26.07 4.74
CA TYR A 226 29.66 -25.24 5.20
C TYR A 226 29.60 -23.87 4.45
N GLU A 227 30.76 -23.25 4.18
CA GLU A 227 30.84 -22.01 3.39
C GLU A 227 30.36 -22.21 1.95
N ALA A 228 30.71 -23.34 1.33
CA ALA A 228 30.22 -23.68 -0.01
C ALA A 228 28.69 -23.84 -0.03
N TYR A 229 28.13 -24.45 1.02
CA TYR A 229 26.69 -24.55 1.20
C TYR A 229 26.05 -23.16 1.33
N LEU A 230 26.53 -22.27 2.20
CA LEU A 230 26.02 -20.91 2.36
C LEU A 230 26.11 -20.12 1.05
N ARG A 231 27.20 -20.26 0.32
CA ARG A 231 27.38 -19.63 -1.01
C ARG A 231 26.36 -20.15 -2.02
N SER A 232 26.08 -21.46 -2.02
CA SER A 232 25.07 -22.04 -2.90
C SER A 232 23.67 -21.51 -2.60
N GLU A 233 23.32 -21.37 -1.31
CA GLU A 233 22.08 -20.76 -0.87
C GLU A 233 22.00 -19.30 -1.32
N THR A 234 23.05 -18.50 -1.08
CA THR A 234 23.11 -17.08 -1.50
C THR A 234 22.88 -16.91 -3.01
N LEU A 235 23.40 -17.79 -3.83
CA LEU A 235 23.24 -17.73 -5.30
C LEU A 235 21.81 -18.01 -5.77
N ARG A 236 20.97 -18.64 -4.95
CA ARG A 236 19.59 -19.00 -5.35
C ARG A 236 18.71 -17.78 -5.64
N VAL A 237 18.97 -16.66 -5.00
CA VAL A 237 18.20 -15.40 -5.23
C VAL A 237 18.49 -14.78 -6.60
N VAL A 238 19.65 -15.09 -7.21
CA VAL A 238 20.11 -14.42 -8.43
C VAL A 238 19.16 -14.67 -9.60
N LYS A 239 18.81 -15.93 -9.86
CA LYS A 239 17.95 -16.28 -11.03
C LYS A 239 16.60 -15.58 -11.01
N PRO A 240 15.79 -15.63 -9.92
CA PRO A 240 14.53 -14.93 -9.85
C PRO A 240 14.67 -13.41 -10.09
N TYR A 241 15.67 -12.79 -9.47
CA TYR A 241 15.86 -11.34 -9.61
C TYR A 241 16.33 -10.93 -11.01
N LEU A 242 17.20 -11.72 -11.66
CA LEU A 242 17.57 -11.46 -13.06
C LEU A 242 16.38 -11.57 -14.02
N VAL A 243 15.50 -12.55 -13.80
CA VAL A 243 14.26 -12.69 -14.60
C VAL A 243 13.35 -11.48 -14.39
N ILE A 244 13.11 -11.08 -13.13
CA ILE A 244 12.30 -9.90 -12.81
C ILE A 244 12.93 -8.63 -13.42
N GLY A 245 14.24 -8.45 -13.27
CA GLY A 245 14.97 -7.33 -13.86
C GLY A 245 14.86 -7.28 -15.40
N THR A 246 14.96 -8.43 -16.06
CA THR A 246 14.78 -8.52 -17.51
C THR A 246 13.36 -8.13 -17.91
N ILE A 247 12.33 -8.65 -17.23
CA ILE A 247 10.94 -8.31 -17.51
C ILE A 247 10.70 -6.81 -17.34
N THR A 248 11.22 -6.20 -16.27
CA THR A 248 11.04 -4.76 -16.02
C THR A 248 11.73 -3.90 -17.06
N LEU A 249 12.93 -4.26 -17.53
CA LEU A 249 13.61 -3.52 -18.60
C LEU A 249 12.91 -3.69 -19.95
N VAL A 250 12.39 -4.87 -20.27
CA VAL A 250 11.54 -5.07 -21.46
C VAL A 250 10.29 -4.18 -21.36
N TRP A 251 9.68 -4.10 -20.18
CA TRP A 251 8.54 -3.22 -19.94
C TRP A 251 8.89 -1.74 -20.10
N ALA A 252 10.08 -1.32 -19.66
CA ALA A 252 10.60 0.03 -19.88
C ALA A 252 10.70 0.37 -21.37
N VAL A 253 11.21 -0.57 -22.18
CA VAL A 253 11.30 -0.41 -23.65
C VAL A 253 9.91 -0.31 -24.29
N LEU A 254 8.94 -1.11 -23.85
CA LEU A 254 7.57 -1.04 -24.34
C LEU A 254 6.93 0.32 -24.03
N ILE A 255 7.12 0.83 -22.80
CA ILE A 255 6.64 2.17 -22.43
C ILE A 255 7.36 3.27 -23.24
N LEU A 256 8.67 3.17 -23.45
CA LEU A 256 9.42 4.11 -24.27
C LEU A 256 8.88 4.18 -25.71
N ARG A 257 8.54 3.05 -26.32
CA ARG A 257 8.04 2.96 -27.69
C ARG A 257 6.56 3.35 -27.82
N THR A 258 5.79 3.34 -26.72
CA THR A 258 4.37 3.67 -26.74
C THR A 258 4.17 5.19 -26.64
N LYS A 259 3.25 5.73 -27.43
CA LYS A 259 2.79 7.11 -27.29
C LYS A 259 1.85 7.22 -26.09
N PHE A 260 2.23 8.02 -25.13
CA PHE A 260 1.39 8.33 -23.96
C PHE A 260 0.65 9.65 -24.20
N PRO A 261 -0.60 9.79 -23.75
CA PRO A 261 -1.30 11.05 -23.81
C PRO A 261 -0.55 12.10 -22.96
N ALA A 262 -0.47 13.30 -23.45
CA ALA A 262 -0.01 14.44 -22.66
C ALA A 262 -1.13 14.80 -21.67
N ILE A 263 -1.06 14.26 -20.48
CA ILE A 263 -1.95 14.63 -19.39
C ILE A 263 -1.34 15.89 -18.78
N HIS A 264 -1.84 17.05 -19.20
CA HIS A 264 -1.52 18.31 -18.56
C HIS A 264 -2.43 18.43 -17.34
N SER A 265 -1.85 18.64 -16.19
CA SER A 265 -2.59 19.05 -15.00
C SER A 265 -3.11 20.48 -15.24
N GLU A 266 -4.29 20.61 -15.88
CA GLU A 266 -4.93 21.93 -16.13
C GLU A 266 -5.14 22.74 -14.85
N HIS A 267 -5.06 22.11 -13.70
CA HIS A 267 -5.20 22.78 -12.39
C HIS A 267 -3.91 23.41 -11.83
N GLU A 268 -2.76 23.32 -12.51
CA GLU A 268 -1.52 24.01 -12.05
C GLU A 268 -1.42 25.47 -12.51
N ASN A 269 -2.24 25.92 -13.47
CA ASN A 269 -2.19 27.29 -14.01
C ASN A 269 -3.25 28.25 -13.44
N GLU A 270 -4.25 27.76 -12.76
CA GLU A 270 -5.14 28.63 -12.00
C GLU A 270 -4.51 28.84 -10.62
N GLY A 271 -4.22 30.09 -10.26
CA GLY A 271 -3.60 30.53 -9.02
C GLY A 271 -4.39 30.17 -7.74
N GLY A 272 -4.82 28.93 -7.66
CA GLY A 272 -5.43 28.33 -6.50
C GLY A 272 -4.41 28.15 -5.38
N ASP A 273 -4.81 28.56 -4.20
CA ASP A 273 -4.08 28.54 -2.95
C ASP A 273 -3.19 27.29 -2.80
N ARG A 274 -1.88 27.52 -2.80
CA ARG A 274 -0.88 26.46 -2.63
C ARG A 274 -0.96 26.06 -1.17
N GLY A 275 -1.63 24.93 -0.88
CA GLY A 275 -1.70 24.40 0.48
C GLY A 275 -0.34 24.44 1.19
N HIS A 276 -0.33 24.89 2.42
CA HIS A 276 0.89 25.05 3.21
C HIS A 276 1.07 23.88 4.17
N LEU A 277 2.26 23.30 4.18
CA LEU A 277 2.63 22.18 5.08
C LEU A 277 2.33 22.51 6.55
N ARG A 278 2.47 23.78 6.95
CA ARG A 278 2.20 24.26 8.30
C ARG A 278 0.71 24.18 8.66
N GLU A 279 -0.18 24.30 7.68
CA GLU A 279 -1.62 24.22 7.90
C GLU A 279 -2.07 22.80 8.24
N LEU A 280 -1.41 21.77 7.71
CA LEU A 280 -1.72 20.38 8.02
C LEU A 280 -1.59 20.05 9.51
N PHE A 281 -0.75 20.78 10.24
CA PHE A 281 -0.62 20.61 11.70
C PHE A 281 -1.83 21.14 12.48
N ARG A 282 -2.73 21.87 11.84
CA ARG A 282 -3.99 22.34 12.44
C ARG A 282 -5.11 21.30 12.37
N TYR A 283 -4.91 20.20 11.65
CA TYR A 283 -5.88 19.11 11.50
C TYR A 283 -5.52 17.91 12.37
N PRO A 284 -6.02 17.80 13.62
CA PRO A 284 -5.64 16.69 14.52
C PRO A 284 -5.95 15.33 13.94
N HIS A 285 -7.12 15.15 13.29
CA HIS A 285 -7.50 13.88 12.67
C HIS A 285 -6.50 13.43 11.59
N PHE A 286 -5.91 14.38 10.86
CA PHE A 286 -4.88 14.10 9.87
C PHE A 286 -3.56 13.65 10.53
N LEU A 287 -3.12 14.33 11.59
CA LEU A 287 -1.91 13.95 12.33
C LEU A 287 -2.06 12.55 12.95
N PHE A 288 -3.21 12.27 13.54
CA PHE A 288 -3.51 10.92 14.02
C PHE A 288 -3.56 9.88 12.90
N ALA A 289 -4.02 10.26 11.68
CA ALA A 289 -3.98 9.39 10.51
C ALA A 289 -2.54 9.06 10.10
N VAL A 290 -1.63 10.05 10.10
CA VAL A 290 -0.21 9.82 9.78
C VAL A 290 0.43 8.85 10.79
N VAL A 291 0.15 9.03 12.09
CA VAL A 291 0.61 8.12 13.14
C VAL A 291 0.00 6.73 12.97
N ALA A 292 -1.32 6.64 12.75
CA ALA A 292 -2.00 5.35 12.54
C ALA A 292 -1.46 4.62 11.31
N GLN A 293 -1.18 5.35 10.23
CA GLN A 293 -0.60 4.80 9.00
C GLN A 293 0.82 4.25 9.22
N PHE A 294 1.65 4.98 9.96
CA PHE A 294 2.99 4.52 10.36
C PHE A 294 2.91 3.20 11.13
N PHE A 295 2.08 3.14 12.15
CA PHE A 295 1.91 1.92 12.95
C PHE A 295 1.27 0.78 12.16
N TYR A 296 0.29 1.10 11.29
CA TYR A 296 -0.34 0.09 10.43
C TYR A 296 0.67 -0.59 9.50
N VAL A 297 1.44 0.20 8.76
CA VAL A 297 2.42 -0.37 7.82
C VAL A 297 3.50 -1.14 8.57
N GLY A 298 3.93 -0.63 9.73
CA GLY A 298 4.85 -1.34 10.59
C GLY A 298 4.31 -2.69 11.08
N ALA A 299 3.04 -2.75 11.48
CA ALA A 299 2.38 -3.99 11.88
C ALA A 299 2.25 -4.97 10.72
N GLN A 300 1.82 -4.50 9.55
CA GLN A 300 1.64 -5.32 8.35
C GLN A 300 2.96 -5.93 7.91
N VAL A 301 3.96 -5.09 7.67
CA VAL A 301 5.27 -5.50 7.18
C VAL A 301 5.96 -6.40 8.20
N GLY A 302 5.98 -6.01 9.48
CA GLY A 302 6.58 -6.81 10.54
C GLY A 302 5.92 -8.19 10.70
N THR A 303 4.59 -8.25 10.58
CA THR A 303 3.86 -9.52 10.63
C THR A 303 4.29 -10.46 9.52
N TRP A 304 4.30 -10.01 8.28
CA TRP A 304 4.65 -10.87 7.14
C TRP A 304 6.14 -11.22 7.10
N SER A 305 7.01 -10.29 7.46
CA SER A 305 8.46 -10.47 7.47
C SER A 305 8.94 -11.59 8.40
N TYR A 306 8.27 -11.77 9.53
CA TYR A 306 8.61 -12.82 10.48
C TYR A 306 7.64 -13.99 10.48
N PHE A 307 6.63 -13.99 9.60
CA PHE A 307 5.62 -15.05 9.54
C PHE A 307 6.23 -16.43 9.25
N ILE A 308 7.14 -16.54 8.28
CA ILE A 308 7.84 -17.79 7.96
C ILE A 308 8.62 -18.30 9.17
N SER A 309 9.34 -17.40 9.85
CA SER A 309 10.10 -17.77 11.05
C SER A 309 9.19 -18.22 12.20
N TYR A 310 8.01 -17.59 12.36
CA TYR A 310 7.01 -18.01 13.34
C TYR A 310 6.48 -19.42 13.07
N VAL A 311 6.15 -19.72 11.81
CA VAL A 311 5.66 -21.05 11.40
C VAL A 311 6.72 -22.12 11.67
N GLN A 312 8.00 -21.83 11.38
CA GLN A 312 9.10 -22.76 11.63
C GLN A 312 9.34 -22.99 13.13
N GLU A 313 9.37 -21.92 13.92
CA GLU A 313 9.71 -21.98 15.34
C GLU A 313 8.62 -22.64 16.17
N TYR A 314 7.34 -22.37 15.88
CA TYR A 314 6.22 -22.78 16.72
C TYR A 314 5.33 -23.89 16.14
N ALA A 315 5.30 -24.05 14.82
CA ALA A 315 4.58 -25.14 14.18
C ALA A 315 5.52 -26.21 13.58
N HIS A 316 6.84 -26.03 13.71
CA HIS A 316 7.88 -26.98 13.29
C HIS A 316 7.75 -27.40 11.83
N GLN A 317 7.34 -26.47 10.95
CA GLN A 317 7.22 -26.73 9.53
C GLN A 317 8.49 -26.32 8.78
N SER A 318 8.76 -26.97 7.64
CA SER A 318 9.88 -26.58 6.78
C SER A 318 9.71 -25.17 6.20
N GLU A 319 10.80 -24.54 5.80
CA GLU A 319 10.78 -23.20 5.21
C GLU A 319 9.87 -23.10 3.99
N LYS A 320 9.79 -24.16 3.16
CA LYS A 320 8.89 -24.22 2.00
C LYS A 320 7.43 -24.25 2.41
N VAL A 321 7.07 -25.09 3.38
CA VAL A 321 5.70 -25.17 3.89
C VAL A 321 5.30 -23.82 4.52
N ALA A 322 6.19 -23.21 5.30
CA ALA A 322 5.99 -21.89 5.88
C ALA A 322 5.80 -20.79 4.80
N GLY A 323 6.53 -20.89 3.69
CA GLY A 323 6.35 -20.01 2.53
C GLY A 323 4.99 -20.17 1.84
N TYR A 324 4.44 -21.39 1.76
CA TYR A 324 3.08 -21.61 1.27
C TYR A 324 2.03 -21.04 2.24
N PHE A 325 2.25 -21.12 3.55
CA PHE A 325 1.41 -20.45 4.54
C PHE A 325 1.45 -18.92 4.37
N LEU A 326 2.64 -18.34 4.10
CA LEU A 326 2.75 -16.92 3.77
C LEU A 326 1.97 -16.57 2.50
N THR A 327 2.08 -17.37 1.45
CA THR A 327 1.30 -17.19 0.22
C THR A 327 -0.20 -17.24 0.50
N GLY A 328 -0.64 -18.19 1.32
CA GLY A 328 -2.03 -18.33 1.75
C GLY A 328 -2.56 -17.14 2.55
N THR A 329 -1.77 -16.61 3.50
CA THR A 329 -2.19 -15.44 4.28
C THR A 329 -2.28 -14.18 3.42
N LEU A 330 -1.43 -14.02 2.38
CA LEU A 330 -1.54 -12.95 1.40
C LEU A 330 -2.79 -13.11 0.51
N ALA A 331 -3.18 -14.34 0.19
CA ALA A 331 -4.45 -14.60 -0.48
C ALA A 331 -5.65 -14.24 0.43
N ALA A 332 -5.58 -14.58 1.73
CA ALA A 332 -6.58 -14.16 2.71
C ALA A 332 -6.67 -12.63 2.82
N PHE A 333 -5.54 -11.91 2.74
CA PHE A 333 -5.51 -10.45 2.65
C PHE A 333 -6.25 -9.93 1.41
N GLY A 334 -6.02 -10.55 0.24
CA GLY A 334 -6.73 -10.21 -0.99
C GLY A 334 -8.24 -10.42 -0.86
N VAL A 335 -8.66 -11.60 -0.37
CA VAL A 335 -10.09 -11.91 -0.13
C VAL A 335 -10.70 -10.92 0.87
N GLY A 336 -9.98 -10.63 1.96
CA GLY A 336 -10.39 -9.66 2.98
C GLY A 336 -10.65 -8.27 2.40
N ARG A 337 -9.85 -7.84 1.42
CA ARG A 337 -10.03 -6.54 0.75
C ARG A 337 -11.36 -6.46 0.00
N PHE A 338 -11.71 -7.49 -0.77
CA PHE A 338 -12.99 -7.54 -1.49
C PHE A 338 -14.18 -7.67 -0.52
N ALA A 339 -14.07 -8.54 0.48
CA ALA A 339 -15.10 -8.70 1.51
C ALA A 339 -15.34 -7.39 2.27
N SER A 340 -14.28 -6.69 2.65
CA SER A 340 -14.35 -5.39 3.33
C SER A 340 -14.98 -4.31 2.47
N ALA A 341 -14.63 -4.24 1.18
CA ALA A 341 -15.24 -3.31 0.24
C ALA A 341 -16.75 -3.54 0.08
N TRP A 342 -17.19 -4.80 0.14
CA TRP A 342 -18.60 -5.15 0.16
C TRP A 342 -19.29 -4.76 1.48
N LEU A 343 -18.66 -5.04 2.63
CA LEU A 343 -19.19 -4.70 3.96
C LEU A 343 -19.31 -3.18 4.18
N MET A 344 -18.41 -2.38 3.60
CA MET A 344 -18.47 -0.91 3.70
C MET A 344 -19.72 -0.29 3.07
N ARG A 345 -20.50 -1.06 2.28
CA ARG A 345 -21.82 -0.61 1.78
C ARG A 345 -22.85 -0.53 2.89
N PHE A 346 -22.67 -1.29 3.97
CA PHE A 346 -23.61 -1.44 5.06
C PHE A 346 -23.09 -0.86 6.38
N ILE A 347 -21.77 -0.80 6.55
CA ILE A 347 -21.11 -0.44 7.80
C ILE A 347 -20.19 0.76 7.54
N ASN A 348 -20.23 1.75 8.43
CA ASN A 348 -19.33 2.89 8.35
C ASN A 348 -17.86 2.43 8.33
N PRO A 349 -17.05 2.90 7.36
CA PRO A 349 -15.66 2.47 7.18
C PRO A 349 -14.81 2.59 8.45
N GLY A 350 -14.95 3.70 9.20
CA GLY A 350 -14.24 3.89 10.45
C GLY A 350 -14.62 2.83 11.51
N LYS A 351 -15.91 2.56 11.71
CA LYS A 351 -16.37 1.53 12.67
C LYS A 351 -15.91 0.14 12.25
N LEU A 352 -16.00 -0.19 10.95
CA LEU A 352 -15.53 -1.48 10.43
C LEU A 352 -14.02 -1.67 10.66
N MET A 353 -13.22 -0.64 10.38
CA MET A 353 -11.78 -0.65 10.63
C MET A 353 -11.48 -0.85 12.13
N GLY A 354 -12.20 -0.17 13.01
CA GLY A 354 -12.05 -0.33 14.47
C GLY A 354 -12.37 -1.75 14.93
N SER A 355 -13.46 -2.35 14.43
CA SER A 355 -13.81 -3.73 14.73
C SER A 355 -12.75 -4.72 14.25
N TYR A 356 -12.17 -4.48 13.06
CA TYR A 356 -11.09 -5.30 12.51
C TYR A 356 -9.78 -5.12 13.31
N ALA A 357 -9.49 -3.91 13.78
CA ALA A 357 -8.34 -3.67 14.65
C ALA A 357 -8.47 -4.42 15.99
N ILE A 358 -9.67 -4.43 16.59
CA ILE A 358 -9.96 -5.22 17.81
C ILE A 358 -9.79 -6.71 17.52
N ALA A 359 -10.33 -7.21 16.40
CA ALA A 359 -10.14 -8.61 16.01
C ALA A 359 -8.64 -8.96 15.90
N ASN A 360 -7.84 -8.11 15.28
CA ASN A 360 -6.40 -8.31 15.17
C ASN A 360 -5.68 -8.24 16.53
N ILE A 361 -6.08 -7.35 17.45
CA ILE A 361 -5.56 -7.33 18.81
C ILE A 361 -5.76 -8.69 19.48
N LEU A 362 -6.99 -9.24 19.41
CA LEU A 362 -7.31 -10.54 20.00
C LEU A 362 -6.53 -11.68 19.34
N LEU A 363 -6.48 -11.72 18.00
CA LEU A 363 -5.75 -12.75 17.27
C LEU A 363 -4.25 -12.73 17.59
N VAL A 364 -3.64 -11.55 17.58
CA VAL A 364 -2.21 -11.40 17.90
C VAL A 364 -1.95 -11.72 19.38
N ALA A 365 -2.83 -11.30 20.30
CA ALA A 365 -2.70 -11.66 21.70
C ALA A 365 -2.72 -13.18 21.91
N VAL A 366 -3.64 -13.90 21.25
CA VAL A 366 -3.66 -15.36 21.27
C VAL A 366 -2.39 -15.94 20.69
N ALA A 367 -1.89 -15.41 19.58
CA ALA A 367 -0.66 -15.88 18.96
C ALA A 367 0.59 -15.68 19.83
N VAL A 368 0.60 -14.62 20.65
CA VAL A 368 1.68 -14.34 21.63
C VAL A 368 1.58 -15.27 22.84
N LEU A 369 0.38 -15.50 23.35
CA LEU A 369 0.16 -16.26 24.59
C LEU A 369 0.15 -17.79 24.33
N MET A 370 -0.29 -18.22 23.16
CA MET A 370 -0.43 -19.62 22.77
C MET A 370 0.32 -19.88 21.44
N PRO A 371 1.64 -19.73 21.42
CA PRO A 371 2.42 -20.00 20.22
C PRO A 371 2.31 -21.48 19.84
N GLY A 372 2.19 -21.76 18.55
CA GLY A 372 1.97 -23.11 18.02
C GLY A 372 0.95 -23.06 16.87
N TRP A 373 0.26 -24.14 16.62
CA TRP A 373 -0.73 -24.22 15.53
C TRP A 373 -1.89 -23.23 15.72
N VAL A 374 -2.36 -23.03 16.96
CA VAL A 374 -3.40 -22.03 17.26
C VAL A 374 -2.92 -20.63 16.93
N GLY A 375 -1.74 -20.28 17.43
CA GLY A 375 -1.11 -18.99 17.13
C GLY A 375 -0.86 -18.80 15.65
N LEU A 376 -0.44 -19.84 14.92
CA LEU A 376 -0.24 -19.78 13.46
C LEU A 376 -1.54 -19.39 12.74
N TRP A 377 -2.65 -20.08 13.03
CA TRP A 377 -3.94 -19.76 12.40
C TRP A 377 -4.45 -18.37 12.80
N CYS A 378 -4.20 -17.94 14.03
CA CYS A 378 -4.49 -16.57 14.45
C CYS A 378 -3.68 -15.57 13.62
N MET A 379 -2.37 -15.78 13.46
CA MET A 379 -1.51 -14.93 12.64
C MET A 379 -1.91 -14.96 11.16
N PHE A 380 -2.31 -16.12 10.64
CA PHE A 380 -2.83 -16.24 9.28
C PHE A 380 -4.06 -15.37 9.05
N LEU A 381 -5.01 -15.38 9.99
CA LEU A 381 -6.25 -14.62 9.91
C LEU A 381 -6.05 -13.10 10.08
N THR A 382 -4.97 -12.66 10.74
CA THR A 382 -4.71 -11.21 10.87
C THR A 382 -4.66 -10.51 9.52
N SER A 383 -4.16 -11.18 8.48
CA SER A 383 -4.07 -10.63 7.13
C SER A 383 -5.43 -10.28 6.53
N PHE A 384 -6.44 -11.10 6.79
CA PHE A 384 -7.81 -10.80 6.37
C PHE A 384 -8.31 -9.48 6.98
N PHE A 385 -8.15 -9.33 8.28
CA PHE A 385 -8.65 -8.15 8.99
C PHE A 385 -7.81 -6.89 8.77
N MET A 386 -6.52 -6.99 8.47
CA MET A 386 -5.70 -5.80 8.17
C MET A 386 -5.92 -5.26 6.75
N SER A 387 -6.61 -5.99 5.87
CA SER A 387 -6.71 -5.71 4.44
C SER A 387 -7.35 -4.35 4.09
N LEU A 388 -8.30 -3.86 4.89
CA LEU A 388 -8.99 -2.59 4.66
C LEU A 388 -8.30 -1.38 5.31
N MET A 389 -7.35 -1.59 6.24
CA MET A 389 -6.87 -0.52 7.13
C MET A 389 -6.13 0.58 6.35
N PHE A 390 -5.20 0.20 5.45
CA PHE A 390 -4.43 1.18 4.67
C PHE A 390 -5.32 2.19 3.92
N PRO A 391 -6.22 1.74 3.03
CA PRO A 391 -7.03 2.68 2.27
C PRO A 391 -8.02 3.46 3.16
N THR A 392 -8.49 2.86 4.25
CA THR A 392 -9.43 3.53 5.15
C THR A 392 -8.75 4.62 5.97
N ILE A 393 -7.56 4.36 6.54
CA ILE A 393 -6.78 5.39 7.25
C ILE A 393 -6.45 6.53 6.28
N PHE A 394 -6.03 6.20 5.06
CA PHE A 394 -5.68 7.16 4.03
C PHE A 394 -6.88 8.06 3.66
N ALA A 395 -8.03 7.47 3.39
CA ALA A 395 -9.25 8.22 3.03
C ALA A 395 -9.78 9.09 4.17
N LEU A 396 -9.81 8.55 5.40
CA LEU A 396 -10.26 9.30 6.58
C LEU A 396 -9.29 10.43 6.95
N GLY A 397 -7.98 10.20 6.76
CA GLY A 397 -6.96 11.22 7.03
C GLY A 397 -7.02 12.40 6.05
N LEU A 398 -7.37 12.16 4.80
CA LEU A 398 -7.48 13.21 3.78
C LEU A 398 -8.81 13.98 3.82
N LYS A 399 -9.76 13.52 4.60
CA LYS A 399 -11.09 14.13 4.66
C LYS A 399 -10.99 15.59 5.15
N GLU A 400 -11.70 16.50 4.47
CA GLU A 400 -11.80 17.92 4.83
C GLU A 400 -10.48 18.72 4.83
N LEU A 401 -9.42 18.24 4.15
CA LEU A 401 -8.15 18.98 4.02
C LEU A 401 -8.19 20.07 2.93
N GLY A 402 -9.22 20.10 2.09
CA GLY A 402 -9.34 21.08 1.01
C GLY A 402 -8.09 21.17 0.12
N PRO A 403 -7.50 22.39 -0.07
CA PRO A 403 -6.30 22.59 -0.89
C PRO A 403 -5.07 21.77 -0.44
N ASN A 404 -5.02 21.39 0.85
CA ASN A 404 -3.92 20.65 1.45
C ASN A 404 -3.95 19.13 1.17
N THR A 405 -4.98 18.62 0.50
CA THR A 405 -5.16 17.16 0.24
C THR A 405 -3.95 16.53 -0.46
N LYS A 406 -3.36 17.21 -1.45
CA LYS A 406 -2.17 16.68 -2.17
C LYS A 406 -0.96 16.54 -1.25
N LEU A 407 -0.71 17.54 -0.41
CA LEU A 407 0.39 17.51 0.57
C LEU A 407 0.12 16.48 1.67
N GLY A 408 -1.12 16.39 2.14
CA GLY A 408 -1.56 15.40 3.11
C GLY A 408 -1.36 13.97 2.59
N GLY A 409 -1.74 13.70 1.34
CA GLY A 409 -1.51 12.41 0.70
C GLY A 409 -0.03 12.03 0.66
N SER A 410 0.86 12.97 0.35
CA SER A 410 2.32 12.71 0.35
C SER A 410 2.84 12.35 1.74
N LEU A 411 2.38 13.02 2.80
CA LEU A 411 2.79 12.69 4.18
C LEU A 411 2.27 11.33 4.63
N LEU A 412 1.04 10.94 4.23
CA LEU A 412 0.52 9.60 4.50
C LEU A 412 1.32 8.51 3.76
N VAL A 413 1.78 8.78 2.53
CA VAL A 413 2.70 7.89 1.82
C VAL A 413 4.05 7.81 2.52
N MET A 414 4.60 8.93 3.00
CA MET A 414 5.85 8.91 3.77
C MET A 414 5.72 8.11 5.08
N ALA A 415 4.54 8.03 5.68
CA ALA A 415 4.29 7.21 6.87
C ALA A 415 4.51 5.70 6.64
N ILE A 416 4.60 5.24 5.38
CA ILE A 416 4.99 3.86 5.00
C ILE A 416 6.36 3.48 5.61
N VAL A 417 7.19 4.45 5.96
CA VAL A 417 8.47 4.24 6.69
C VAL A 417 8.29 3.47 8.01
N GLY A 418 7.08 3.35 8.54
CA GLY A 418 6.77 2.47 9.68
C GLY A 418 7.24 1.03 9.48
N GLY A 419 7.18 0.50 8.25
CA GLY A 419 7.73 -0.81 7.90
C GLY A 419 9.26 -0.89 8.07
N ALA A 420 9.97 0.18 7.71
CA ALA A 420 11.43 0.27 7.89
C ALA A 420 11.86 0.27 9.37
N VAL A 421 11.02 0.83 10.25
CA VAL A 421 11.35 1.03 11.67
C VAL A 421 10.89 -0.14 12.52
N LEU A 422 9.61 -0.54 12.41
CA LEU A 422 9.03 -1.51 13.34
C LEU A 422 9.50 -2.94 13.07
N THR A 423 9.86 -3.29 11.83
CA THR A 423 10.38 -4.64 11.53
C THR A 423 11.71 -4.93 12.22
N PRO A 424 12.76 -4.09 12.15
CA PRO A 424 13.97 -4.31 12.95
C PRO A 424 13.72 -4.28 14.46
N VAL A 425 12.78 -3.44 14.93
CA VAL A 425 12.39 -3.41 16.35
C VAL A 425 11.85 -4.76 16.79
N MET A 426 10.99 -5.41 16.01
CA MET A 426 10.53 -6.78 16.27
C MET A 426 11.71 -7.76 16.32
N GLY A 427 12.64 -7.66 15.36
CA GLY A 427 13.86 -8.48 15.35
C GLY A 427 14.72 -8.29 16.59
N PHE A 428 14.86 -7.05 17.06
CA PHE A 428 15.59 -6.72 18.29
C PHE A 428 14.91 -7.31 19.53
N ILE A 429 13.59 -7.14 19.68
CA ILE A 429 12.82 -7.72 20.79
C ILE A 429 12.97 -9.24 20.79
N SER A 430 12.77 -9.89 19.63
CA SER A 430 12.94 -11.33 19.50
C SER A 430 14.33 -11.81 19.91
N GLY A 431 15.39 -11.07 19.55
CA GLY A 431 16.76 -11.40 19.93
C GLY A 431 17.01 -11.25 21.43
N LYS A 432 16.48 -10.20 22.05
CA LYS A 432 16.63 -9.96 23.50
C LYS A 432 15.82 -10.91 24.36
N THR A 433 14.58 -11.18 23.98
CA THR A 433 13.65 -12.05 24.74
C THR A 433 13.82 -13.53 24.42
N ARG A 434 14.57 -13.87 23.38
CA ARG A 434 14.68 -15.22 22.81
C ARG A 434 13.31 -15.83 22.44
N SER A 435 12.34 -14.99 22.17
CA SER A 435 10.97 -15.39 21.77
C SER A 435 10.49 -14.53 20.60
N LEU A 436 10.21 -15.16 19.50
CA LEU A 436 9.61 -14.45 18.36
C LEU A 436 8.16 -14.11 18.66
N ALA A 437 7.43 -14.94 19.41
CA ALA A 437 6.05 -14.67 19.79
C ALA A 437 5.94 -13.34 20.56
N LEU A 438 6.84 -13.06 21.50
CA LEU A 438 6.86 -11.77 22.23
C LEU A 438 7.15 -10.58 21.33
N ALA A 439 7.89 -10.75 20.22
CA ALA A 439 8.11 -9.67 19.26
C ALA A 439 6.81 -9.20 18.58
N TYR A 440 5.80 -10.07 18.49
CA TYR A 440 4.48 -9.69 17.97
C TYR A 440 3.68 -8.78 18.89
N SER A 441 4.20 -8.46 20.10
CA SER A 441 3.67 -7.35 20.91
C SER A 441 3.73 -6.01 20.15
N VAL A 442 4.67 -5.84 19.21
CA VAL A 442 4.78 -4.61 18.40
C VAL A 442 3.55 -4.44 17.47
N PRO A 443 3.16 -5.42 16.62
CA PRO A 443 1.90 -5.36 15.89
C PRO A 443 0.68 -5.22 16.80
N LEU A 444 0.66 -5.87 17.96
CA LEU A 444 -0.44 -5.75 18.92
C LEU A 444 -0.64 -4.30 19.37
N LEU A 445 0.44 -3.63 19.77
CA LEU A 445 0.41 -2.21 20.15
C LEU A 445 0.03 -1.32 18.96
N ALA A 446 0.49 -1.66 17.76
CA ALA A 446 0.13 -0.94 16.56
C ALA A 446 -1.39 -1.03 16.26
N TYR A 447 -1.99 -2.21 16.39
CA TYR A 447 -3.45 -2.35 16.24
C TYR A 447 -4.23 -1.61 17.31
N LEU A 448 -3.69 -1.45 18.53
CA LEU A 448 -4.29 -0.60 19.55
C LEU A 448 -4.33 0.88 19.10
N VAL A 449 -3.22 1.39 18.53
CA VAL A 449 -3.18 2.75 17.96
C VAL A 449 -4.20 2.92 16.84
N ILE A 450 -4.34 1.91 15.96
CA ILE A 450 -5.32 1.93 14.87
C ILE A 450 -6.74 1.92 15.42
N ALA A 451 -7.05 1.14 16.44
CA ALA A 451 -8.36 1.11 17.08
C ALA A 451 -8.69 2.48 17.71
N LEU A 452 -7.74 3.09 18.42
CA LEU A 452 -7.89 4.43 18.99
C LEU A 452 -8.15 5.47 17.89
N TYR A 453 -7.36 5.46 16.82
CA TYR A 453 -7.60 6.32 15.67
C TYR A 453 -8.99 6.11 15.09
N SER A 454 -9.39 4.87 14.89
CA SER A 454 -10.65 4.49 14.24
C SER A 454 -11.88 5.01 14.99
N PHE A 455 -11.91 4.89 16.32
CA PHE A 455 -13.08 5.26 17.12
C PHE A 455 -13.10 6.73 17.55
N TRP A 456 -11.92 7.33 17.76
CA TRP A 456 -11.83 8.70 18.31
C TRP A 456 -11.04 9.65 17.41
N GLY A 457 -9.89 9.23 16.86
CA GLY A 457 -8.98 10.11 16.15
C GLY A 457 -9.38 10.46 14.70
N SER A 458 -10.29 9.69 14.08
CA SER A 458 -10.67 9.84 12.69
C SER A 458 -11.76 10.89 12.42
N ARG A 459 -12.29 11.51 13.48
CA ARG A 459 -13.37 12.51 13.35
C ARG A 459 -12.76 13.88 13.10
N PRO A 460 -13.18 14.59 12.03
CA PRO A 460 -12.79 15.98 11.85
C PRO A 460 -13.22 16.83 13.06
N SER A 461 -12.38 17.75 13.50
CA SER A 461 -12.71 18.64 14.62
C SER A 461 -13.75 19.67 14.17
N SER A 462 -14.91 19.69 14.82
CA SER A 462 -15.98 20.66 14.55
C SER A 462 -15.58 22.13 14.77
N ALA A 463 -14.44 22.38 15.40
CA ALA A 463 -13.91 23.74 15.60
C ALA A 463 -13.55 24.46 14.30
N ASN A 464 -13.23 23.73 13.23
CA ASN A 464 -12.89 24.32 11.94
C ASN A 464 -14.13 24.70 11.11
N LEU A 465 -15.26 24.00 11.29
CA LEU A 465 -16.53 24.35 10.62
C LEU A 465 -17.07 25.71 11.07
N VAL A 466 -16.92 26.06 12.34
CA VAL A 466 -17.36 27.34 12.90
C VAL A 466 -16.47 28.51 12.41
N ALA A 467 -15.18 28.25 12.18
CA ALA A 467 -14.25 29.26 11.66
C ALA A 467 -14.53 29.57 10.19
N ASP A 468 -14.83 28.57 9.36
CA ASP A 468 -15.18 28.75 7.94
C ASP A 468 -16.56 29.44 7.78
N GLU A 469 -17.55 29.06 8.58
CA GLU A 469 -18.85 29.76 8.59
C GLU A 469 -18.73 31.22 9.03
N THR A 470 -17.84 31.50 10.00
CA THR A 470 -17.61 32.89 10.47
C THR A 470 -16.86 33.71 9.42
N GLN A 471 -15.97 33.11 8.67
CA GLN A 471 -15.20 33.75 7.61
C GLN A 471 -16.05 33.95 6.36
N ALA A 472 -16.90 32.99 5.99
CA ALA A 472 -17.88 33.15 4.92
C ALA A 472 -18.93 34.24 5.24
N ALA A 473 -19.38 34.31 6.49
CA ALA A 473 -20.29 35.36 6.96
C ALA A 473 -19.64 36.76 7.01
N SER A 474 -18.31 36.84 7.16
CA SER A 474 -17.56 38.11 7.14
C SER A 474 -17.24 38.63 5.73
N MET A 475 -17.15 37.72 4.73
CA MET A 475 -16.93 38.09 3.32
C MET A 475 -18.22 38.40 2.55
N GLY A 476 -19.38 38.12 3.15
CA GLY A 476 -20.71 38.42 2.59
C GLY A 476 -21.32 39.74 3.09
N ARG A 477 -20.55 40.57 3.79
CA ARG A 477 -20.88 41.95 4.16
C ARG A 477 -19.87 42.87 3.49
#